data_1c318f778c92bba0113267670b6dde85
#
_entry.id   1c318f778c92bba0113267670b6dde85
#
_cell.length_a   1.000
_cell.length_b   1.000
_cell.length_c   1.000
_cell.angle_alpha   90.00
_cell.angle_beta   90.00
_cell.angle_gamma   90.00
#
_symmetry.space_group_name_H-M   'P 1'
#
loop_
_entity.id
_entity.type
_entity.pdbx_description
1 polymer ?
#
loop_
_entity_poly.entity_id
_entity_poly.type
_entity_poly.pdbx_seq_one_letter_code
_entity_poly.pdbx_strand_id
1 'polypeptide(L)'
;MEKEEANNENDLSNIKETVLIKKLTKSFKVSNKSSILGIGDDAAVLNFDNQEVVISKDMLVEGVHFDLSYMPLKHLGYKSIVVNVSDILAMNASPSQVLVSIAASNRFKLDAIEAIYDGIRAACSEYNLDLVGGDTTSSNKGLIISVTCLGSINKKKFVTRSGAKDGDILVVSGDLGGSYMGLQVLEREKSVFEVNPNSQPDLSEYTYCIQRQLKPEARKDIVKALDDMDILPTSMIDISDGLSTEINHLSSSSDLSIHIYEDKIPIAEETKKVCDEFGINPTVAALNGGEDYELLFTISKKNSKKIANNSLFRILGSCKKKKNDNCMITSIGQKINISSDGWDPFNK
;
A
#
# COMPACT_ATOMS: atom_id res chain seq x y z
N MET A 1 -29.46 26.96 9.81
CA MET A 1 -28.69 26.66 8.60
C MET A 1 -27.18 26.83 8.84
N GLU A 2 -26.63 27.99 9.19
CA GLU A 2 -25.19 28.18 9.42
C GLU A 2 -24.58 27.31 10.56
N LYS A 3 -25.36 26.94 11.60
CA LYS A 3 -24.86 26.02 12.66
C LYS A 3 -24.91 24.55 12.29
N GLU A 4 -25.72 24.11 11.34
CA GLU A 4 -25.77 22.73 10.84
C GLU A 4 -24.68 22.49 9.80
N GLU A 5 -24.36 23.48 8.96
CA GLU A 5 -23.23 23.39 8.03
C GLU A 5 -21.88 23.37 8.77
N ALA A 6 -21.71 24.20 9.82
CA ALA A 6 -20.49 24.21 10.64
C ALA A 6 -20.29 22.89 11.46
N ASN A 7 -21.37 22.18 11.81
CA ASN A 7 -21.28 20.87 12.45
C ASN A 7 -20.89 19.75 11.47
N ASN A 8 -21.25 19.90 10.20
CA ASN A 8 -20.96 18.92 9.15
C ASN A 8 -19.48 18.93 8.71
N GLU A 9 -18.79 20.06 8.82
CA GLU A 9 -17.36 20.17 8.49
C GLU A 9 -16.42 19.57 9.56
N ASN A 10 -16.91 19.31 10.77
CA ASN A 10 -16.13 18.72 11.87
C ASN A 10 -16.37 17.21 12.07
N ASP A 11 -17.29 16.63 11.31
CA ASP A 11 -17.51 15.18 11.33
C ASP A 11 -16.42 14.48 10.49
N LEU A 12 -15.72 13.53 11.11
CA LEU A 12 -14.66 12.75 10.44
C LEU A 12 -15.16 12.00 9.22
N SER A 13 -16.43 11.58 9.21
CA SER A 13 -17.06 10.93 8.06
C SER A 13 -17.09 11.79 6.78
N ASN A 14 -16.96 13.12 6.93
CA ASN A 14 -17.01 14.08 5.83
C ASN A 14 -15.60 14.55 5.38
N ILE A 15 -14.54 14.05 6.02
CA ILE A 15 -13.16 14.49 5.76
C ILE A 15 -12.33 13.29 5.28
N LYS A 16 -11.82 13.34 4.05
CA LYS A 16 -10.88 12.33 3.57
C LYS A 16 -9.62 12.28 4.44
N GLU A 17 -9.08 11.10 4.69
CA GLU A 17 -7.88 10.87 5.52
C GLU A 17 -6.73 11.80 5.12
N THR A 18 -6.40 11.88 3.83
CA THR A 18 -5.31 12.71 3.32
C THR A 18 -5.53 14.21 3.59
N VAL A 19 -6.78 14.67 3.58
CA VAL A 19 -7.16 16.04 3.93
C VAL A 19 -7.02 16.27 5.43
N LEU A 20 -7.47 15.29 6.23
CA LEU A 20 -7.33 15.31 7.69
C LEU A 20 -5.86 15.38 8.10
N ILE A 21 -5.02 14.49 7.57
CA ILE A 21 -3.57 14.48 7.83
C ILE A 21 -2.96 15.83 7.50
N LYS A 22 -3.21 16.38 6.30
CA LYS A 22 -2.71 17.69 5.89
C LYS A 22 -3.15 18.82 6.85
N LYS A 23 -4.41 18.79 7.30
CA LYS A 23 -4.95 19.78 8.26
C LYS A 23 -4.28 19.69 9.62
N LEU A 24 -4.13 18.47 10.15
CA LEU A 24 -3.53 18.22 11.46
C LEU A 24 -2.03 18.52 11.49
N THR A 25 -1.33 18.28 10.38
CA THR A 25 0.13 18.40 10.33
C THR A 25 0.65 19.72 9.79
N LYS A 26 -0.23 20.59 9.29
CA LYS A 26 0.15 21.88 8.65
C LYS A 26 1.05 22.79 9.50
N SER A 27 0.90 22.77 10.82
CA SER A 27 1.69 23.58 11.76
C SER A 27 3.04 22.93 12.14
N PHE A 28 3.21 21.64 11.89
CA PHE A 28 4.44 20.93 12.20
C PHE A 28 5.47 21.17 11.10
N LYS A 29 6.62 21.70 11.49
CA LYS A 29 7.76 21.93 10.60
C LYS A 29 8.94 21.09 11.08
N VAL A 30 9.65 20.51 10.13
CA VAL A 30 10.95 19.90 10.38
C VAL A 30 11.91 21.02 10.80
N SER A 31 12.44 20.94 12.01
CA SER A 31 13.38 21.92 12.58
C SER A 31 14.72 21.29 12.99
N ASN A 32 14.75 19.97 13.21
CA ASN A 32 15.94 19.24 13.58
C ASN A 32 16.81 19.00 12.33
N LYS A 33 18.12 19.27 12.43
CA LYS A 33 19.07 19.07 11.32
C LYS A 33 19.21 17.63 10.86
N SER A 34 18.90 16.65 11.72
CA SER A 34 18.89 15.23 11.37
C SER A 34 17.65 14.80 10.56
N SER A 35 16.63 15.63 10.48
CA SER A 35 15.42 15.31 9.71
C SER A 35 15.54 15.87 8.30
N ILE A 36 15.73 14.97 7.30
CA ILE A 36 15.88 15.32 5.89
C ILE A 36 14.50 15.45 5.23
N LEU A 37 13.62 14.51 5.50
CA LEU A 37 12.26 14.45 4.99
C LEU A 37 11.31 14.10 6.13
N GLY A 38 10.24 14.86 6.30
CA GLY A 38 9.20 14.60 7.29
C GLY A 38 7.92 14.07 6.65
N ILE A 39 6.77 14.55 7.17
CA ILE A 39 5.43 14.11 6.75
C ILE A 39 5.17 14.50 5.29
N GLY A 40 4.62 13.56 4.50
CA GLY A 40 4.19 13.80 3.12
C GLY A 40 4.70 12.81 2.10
N ASP A 41 5.48 11.83 2.51
CA ASP A 41 5.94 10.71 1.70
C ASP A 41 5.68 9.38 2.44
N ASP A 42 6.01 8.23 1.85
CA ASP A 42 5.76 6.89 2.43
C ASP A 42 6.49 6.71 3.76
N ALA A 43 7.67 7.33 3.94
CA ALA A 43 8.41 7.32 5.19
C ALA A 43 9.21 8.61 5.43
N ALA A 44 9.57 8.88 6.69
CA ALA A 44 10.50 9.94 7.04
C ALA A 44 11.94 9.51 6.74
N VAL A 45 12.81 10.48 6.41
CA VAL A 45 14.25 10.23 6.21
C VAL A 45 15.05 11.00 7.25
N LEU A 46 15.86 10.27 8.00
CA LEU A 46 16.77 10.83 8.99
C LEU A 46 18.22 10.59 8.55
N ASN A 47 19.11 11.49 8.93
CA ASN A 47 20.54 11.35 8.63
C ASN A 47 21.33 11.14 9.90
N PHE A 48 21.92 9.96 10.03
CA PHE A 48 22.84 9.62 11.12
C PHE A 48 24.20 9.27 10.50
N ASP A 49 25.17 10.17 10.66
CA ASP A 49 26.53 10.05 10.14
C ASP A 49 26.58 9.81 8.61
N ASN A 50 27.00 8.60 8.22
CA ASN A 50 27.17 8.24 6.81
C ASN A 50 25.97 7.54 6.17
N GLN A 51 24.91 7.25 6.94
CA GLN A 51 23.68 6.63 6.45
C GLN A 51 22.47 7.53 6.70
N GLU A 52 21.50 7.45 5.83
CA GLU A 52 20.16 8.00 6.03
C GLU A 52 19.27 6.89 6.56
N VAL A 53 18.47 7.20 7.57
CA VAL A 53 17.52 6.26 8.17
C VAL A 53 16.13 6.61 7.68
N VAL A 54 15.42 5.61 7.21
CA VAL A 54 14.03 5.68 6.74
C VAL A 54 13.16 5.02 7.80
N ILE A 55 12.06 5.67 8.18
CA ILE A 55 11.15 5.18 9.22
C ILE A 55 9.72 5.22 8.70
N SER A 56 9.02 4.10 8.81
CA SER A 56 7.59 3.99 8.56
C SER A 56 6.85 3.53 9.81
N LYS A 57 5.55 3.83 9.89
CA LYS A 57 4.70 3.40 11.00
C LYS A 57 3.25 3.25 10.55
N ASP A 58 2.71 2.03 10.73
CA ASP A 58 1.31 1.72 10.50
C ASP A 58 0.61 1.15 11.73
N MET A 59 -0.71 1.17 11.65
CA MET A 59 -1.59 0.61 12.67
C MET A 59 -2.69 -0.22 12.00
N LEU A 60 -2.80 -1.47 12.39
CA LEU A 60 -3.89 -2.35 12.00
C LEU A 60 -4.91 -2.45 13.13
N VAL A 61 -6.18 -2.17 12.83
CA VAL A 61 -7.29 -2.14 13.79
C VAL A 61 -8.35 -3.14 13.36
N GLU A 62 -8.78 -4.00 14.30
CA GLU A 62 -9.86 -4.95 14.09
C GLU A 62 -11.15 -4.24 13.69
N GLY A 63 -11.84 -4.76 12.66
CA GLY A 63 -13.06 -4.18 12.09
C GLY A 63 -12.83 -2.99 11.16
N VAL A 64 -11.55 -2.58 10.94
CA VAL A 64 -11.15 -1.55 9.97
C VAL A 64 -10.24 -2.16 8.91
N HIS A 65 -9.11 -2.73 9.33
CA HIS A 65 -8.07 -3.25 8.42
C HIS A 65 -8.10 -4.78 8.30
N PHE A 66 -8.79 -5.46 9.21
CA PHE A 66 -8.96 -6.91 9.20
C PHE A 66 -10.19 -7.33 9.98
N ASP A 67 -10.72 -8.50 9.64
CA ASP A 67 -11.80 -9.15 10.35
C ASP A 67 -11.34 -10.55 10.81
N LEU A 68 -11.46 -10.79 12.13
CA LEU A 68 -11.03 -12.06 12.75
C LEU A 68 -11.90 -13.26 12.37
N SER A 69 -13.05 -13.06 11.73
CA SER A 69 -13.90 -14.16 11.25
C SER A 69 -13.24 -14.94 10.11
N TYR A 70 -12.36 -14.28 9.33
CA TYR A 70 -11.66 -14.92 8.20
C TYR A 70 -10.15 -14.64 8.14
N MET A 71 -9.61 -13.75 8.98
CA MET A 71 -8.18 -13.44 9.02
C MET A 71 -7.44 -14.39 9.98
N PRO A 72 -6.63 -15.34 9.50
CA PRO A 72 -5.82 -16.17 10.38
C PRO A 72 -4.78 -15.32 11.13
N LEU A 73 -4.67 -15.50 12.44
CA LEU A 73 -3.82 -14.70 13.31
C LEU A 73 -2.34 -14.70 12.87
N LYS A 74 -1.85 -15.81 12.35
CA LYS A 74 -0.50 -15.89 11.80
C LYS A 74 -0.33 -15.02 10.54
N HIS A 75 -1.33 -14.99 9.66
CA HIS A 75 -1.32 -14.10 8.48
C HIS A 75 -1.41 -12.63 8.90
N LEU A 76 -2.24 -12.33 9.92
CA LEU A 76 -2.33 -10.98 10.47
C LEU A 76 -0.98 -10.48 10.99
N GLY A 77 -0.27 -11.31 11.77
CA GLY A 77 1.07 -11.00 12.24
C GLY A 77 2.07 -10.78 11.10
N TYR A 78 2.01 -11.60 10.06
CA TYR A 78 2.84 -11.45 8.87
C TYR A 78 2.52 -10.13 8.13
N LYS A 79 1.25 -9.89 7.83
CA LYS A 79 0.77 -8.70 7.12
C LYS A 79 1.14 -7.42 7.87
N SER A 80 1.05 -7.40 9.21
CA SER A 80 1.39 -6.21 10.01
C SER A 80 2.83 -5.73 9.83
N ILE A 81 3.76 -6.64 9.54
CA ILE A 81 5.15 -6.31 9.21
C ILE A 81 5.28 -5.88 7.76
N VAL A 82 4.63 -6.61 6.84
CA VAL A 82 4.77 -6.41 5.39
C VAL A 82 4.32 -5.03 4.95
N VAL A 83 3.22 -4.51 5.49
CA VAL A 83 2.72 -3.17 5.13
C VAL A 83 3.78 -2.10 5.39
N ASN A 84 4.46 -2.14 6.53
CA ASN A 84 5.54 -1.22 6.86
C ASN A 84 6.83 -1.45 6.04
N VAL A 85 7.14 -2.72 5.74
CA VAL A 85 8.28 -3.08 4.88
C VAL A 85 8.06 -2.52 3.48
N SER A 86 6.82 -2.52 2.98
CA SER A 86 6.44 -1.96 1.68
C SER A 86 6.81 -0.48 1.58
N ASP A 87 6.47 0.32 2.59
CA ASP A 87 6.85 1.75 2.66
C ASP A 87 8.37 1.97 2.60
N ILE A 88 9.13 1.18 3.38
CA ILE A 88 10.58 1.28 3.38
C ILE A 88 11.16 0.97 1.99
N LEU A 89 10.62 -0.06 1.32
CA LEU A 89 11.03 -0.43 -0.03
C LEU A 89 10.60 0.62 -1.06
N ALA A 90 9.43 1.25 -0.89
CA ALA A 90 8.96 2.36 -1.72
C ALA A 90 9.88 3.59 -1.66
N MET A 91 10.65 3.74 -0.56
CA MET A 91 11.71 4.75 -0.44
C MET A 91 13.07 4.28 -0.98
N ASN A 92 13.13 3.11 -1.65
CA ASN A 92 14.37 2.47 -2.13
C ASN A 92 15.35 2.14 -1.00
N ALA A 93 14.88 1.99 0.24
CA ALA A 93 15.69 1.67 1.41
C ALA A 93 15.64 0.18 1.75
N SER A 94 16.63 -0.30 2.49
CA SER A 94 16.70 -1.67 2.99
C SER A 94 16.13 -1.72 4.41
N PRO A 95 15.01 -2.41 4.65
CA PRO A 95 14.45 -2.58 5.99
C PRO A 95 15.41 -3.39 6.86
N SER A 96 15.45 -3.12 8.17
CA SER A 96 16.42 -3.73 9.09
C SER A 96 15.90 -4.01 10.50
N GLN A 97 15.10 -3.12 11.08
CA GLN A 97 14.53 -3.31 12.41
C GLN A 97 13.04 -3.00 12.44
N VAL A 98 12.34 -3.66 13.37
CA VAL A 98 10.93 -3.38 13.65
C VAL A 98 10.69 -3.27 15.16
N LEU A 99 9.73 -2.42 15.53
CA LEU A 99 9.11 -2.37 16.85
C LEU A 99 7.63 -2.69 16.67
N VAL A 100 7.10 -3.56 17.53
CA VAL A 100 5.70 -4.00 17.48
C VAL A 100 5.00 -3.67 18.78
N SER A 101 3.94 -2.88 18.70
CA SER A 101 3.03 -2.65 19.83
C SER A 101 1.71 -3.36 19.56
N ILE A 102 1.22 -4.10 20.58
CA ILE A 102 -0.04 -4.83 20.50
C ILE A 102 -0.96 -4.43 21.64
N ALA A 103 -2.21 -4.12 21.32
CA ALA A 103 -3.27 -3.92 22.29
C ALA A 103 -4.37 -4.96 22.06
N ALA A 104 -4.54 -5.88 23.02
CA ALA A 104 -5.46 -7.00 22.89
C ALA A 104 -6.49 -7.01 24.02
N SER A 105 -7.72 -7.44 23.71
CA SER A 105 -8.73 -7.61 24.75
C SER A 105 -8.51 -8.92 25.48
N ASN A 106 -9.08 -9.04 26.69
CA ASN A 106 -9.01 -10.24 27.53
C ASN A 106 -9.72 -11.48 26.96
N ARG A 107 -10.39 -11.36 25.82
CA ARG A 107 -10.96 -12.50 25.06
C ARG A 107 -9.88 -13.31 24.34
N PHE A 108 -8.69 -12.72 24.10
CA PHE A 108 -7.57 -13.43 23.49
C PHE A 108 -6.84 -14.28 24.52
N LYS A 109 -6.57 -15.53 24.15
CA LYS A 109 -5.73 -16.43 24.93
C LYS A 109 -4.26 -16.29 24.48
N LEU A 110 -3.36 -16.85 25.27
CA LEU A 110 -1.93 -16.81 24.99
C LEU A 110 -1.60 -17.41 23.60
N ASP A 111 -2.17 -18.54 23.26
CA ASP A 111 -1.96 -19.21 21.97
C ASP A 111 -2.33 -18.33 20.76
N ALA A 112 -3.35 -17.48 20.91
CA ALA A 112 -3.75 -16.52 19.88
C ALA A 112 -2.66 -15.43 19.67
N ILE A 113 -2.10 -14.91 20.76
CA ILE A 113 -1.00 -13.93 20.69
C ILE A 113 0.27 -14.59 20.13
N GLU A 114 0.57 -15.82 20.56
CA GLU A 114 1.69 -16.59 20.01
C GLU A 114 1.56 -16.81 18.51
N ALA A 115 0.36 -17.11 18.00
CA ALA A 115 0.11 -17.25 16.57
C ALA A 115 0.37 -15.95 15.79
N ILE A 116 0.02 -14.77 16.35
CA ILE A 116 0.38 -13.47 15.76
C ILE A 116 1.89 -13.31 15.69
N TYR A 117 2.59 -13.60 16.80
CA TYR A 117 4.05 -13.49 16.85
C TYR A 117 4.76 -14.52 15.96
N ASP A 118 4.17 -15.67 15.69
CA ASP A 118 4.68 -16.61 14.68
C ASP A 118 4.61 -16.03 13.26
N GLY A 119 3.57 -15.25 12.96
CA GLY A 119 3.47 -14.50 11.71
C GLY A 119 4.52 -13.39 11.62
N ILE A 120 4.67 -12.61 12.69
CA ILE A 120 5.70 -11.56 12.80
C ILE A 120 7.09 -12.17 12.58
N ARG A 121 7.40 -13.29 13.25
CA ARG A 121 8.68 -14.00 13.11
C ARG A 121 8.92 -14.46 11.68
N ALA A 122 7.88 -15.00 11.02
CA ALA A 122 7.99 -15.43 9.63
C ALA A 122 8.32 -14.26 8.69
N ALA A 123 7.65 -13.11 8.86
CA ALA A 123 7.95 -11.90 8.09
C ALA A 123 9.34 -11.35 8.41
N CYS A 124 9.74 -11.30 9.68
CA CYS A 124 11.09 -10.88 10.08
C CYS A 124 12.17 -11.76 9.43
N SER A 125 11.94 -13.08 9.38
CA SER A 125 12.86 -14.00 8.69
C SER A 125 12.90 -13.75 7.19
N GLU A 126 11.75 -13.55 6.54
CA GLU A 126 11.65 -13.32 5.09
C GLU A 126 12.37 -12.03 4.67
N TYR A 127 12.20 -10.97 5.45
CA TYR A 127 12.76 -9.65 5.12
C TYR A 127 14.06 -9.31 5.85
N ASN A 128 14.63 -10.29 6.59
CA ASN A 128 15.86 -10.12 7.37
C ASN A 128 15.78 -8.94 8.35
N LEU A 129 14.73 -8.93 9.19
CA LEU A 129 14.45 -7.88 10.16
C LEU A 129 14.74 -8.36 11.59
N ASP A 130 15.23 -7.47 12.41
CA ASP A 130 15.33 -7.66 13.86
C ASP A 130 14.11 -7.04 14.56
N LEU A 131 13.38 -7.83 15.33
CA LEU A 131 12.42 -7.30 16.28
C LEU A 131 13.21 -6.75 17.48
N VAL A 132 13.31 -5.42 17.61
CA VAL A 132 14.18 -4.76 18.59
C VAL A 132 13.44 -4.16 19.78
N GLY A 133 12.10 -4.19 19.76
CA GLY A 133 11.29 -3.67 20.86
C GLY A 133 9.81 -3.65 20.52
N GLY A 134 9.04 -3.01 21.36
CA GLY A 134 7.60 -2.88 21.22
C GLY A 134 6.94 -2.61 22.56
N ASP A 135 5.63 -2.79 22.62
CA ASP A 135 4.82 -2.63 23.81
C ASP A 135 3.64 -3.61 23.77
N THR A 136 3.12 -3.98 24.93
CA THR A 136 1.95 -4.83 25.05
C THR A 136 1.01 -4.27 26.10
N THR A 137 -0.23 -3.99 25.68
CA THR A 137 -1.24 -3.45 26.58
C THR A 137 -2.62 -4.08 26.33
N SER A 138 -3.58 -3.73 27.16
CA SER A 138 -4.96 -4.19 27.00
C SER A 138 -5.78 -3.25 26.13
N SER A 139 -6.79 -3.81 25.45
CA SER A 139 -7.81 -3.06 24.69
C SER A 139 -9.20 -3.48 25.11
N ASN A 140 -10.09 -2.51 25.27
CA ASN A 140 -11.50 -2.77 25.56
C ASN A 140 -12.35 -2.97 24.28
N LYS A 141 -11.79 -2.76 23.11
CA LYS A 141 -12.56 -2.69 21.83
C LYS A 141 -11.97 -3.50 20.68
N GLY A 142 -11.18 -4.52 20.96
CA GLY A 142 -10.64 -5.37 19.89
C GLY A 142 -9.13 -5.39 19.87
N LEU A 143 -8.60 -5.99 18.80
CA LEU A 143 -7.18 -6.15 18.58
C LEU A 143 -6.63 -4.97 17.77
N ILE A 144 -5.52 -4.39 18.25
CA ILE A 144 -4.78 -3.34 17.55
C ILE A 144 -3.32 -3.77 17.49
N ILE A 145 -2.72 -3.70 16.32
CA ILE A 145 -1.29 -3.95 16.12
C ILE A 145 -0.69 -2.70 15.48
N SER A 146 0.31 -2.12 16.12
CA SER A 146 1.06 -0.98 15.58
C SER A 146 2.52 -1.36 15.40
N VAL A 147 3.03 -1.17 14.20
CA VAL A 147 4.41 -1.49 13.84
C VAL A 147 5.14 -0.23 13.42
N THR A 148 6.39 -0.12 13.87
CA THR A 148 7.34 0.86 13.37
C THR A 148 8.47 0.09 12.70
N CYS A 149 8.74 0.35 11.44
CA CYS A 149 9.83 -0.24 10.67
C CYS A 149 10.91 0.80 10.40
N LEU A 150 12.15 0.41 10.59
CA LEU A 150 13.32 1.22 10.27
C LEU A 150 14.08 0.53 9.13
N GLY A 151 14.55 1.36 8.20
CA GLY A 151 15.44 0.96 7.13
C GLY A 151 16.61 1.91 6.99
N SER A 152 17.59 1.53 6.22
CA SER A 152 18.75 2.37 5.94
C SER A 152 19.05 2.42 4.45
N ILE A 153 19.66 3.51 4.02
CA ILE A 153 20.05 3.71 2.63
C ILE A 153 21.32 4.57 2.54
N ASN A 154 22.08 4.35 1.49
CA ASN A 154 23.22 5.20 1.17
C ASN A 154 22.77 6.61 0.82
N LYS A 155 23.53 7.61 1.27
CA LYS A 155 23.23 9.02 1.04
C LYS A 155 22.83 9.32 -0.40
N LYS A 156 21.74 10.08 -0.56
CA LYS A 156 21.19 10.54 -1.84
C LYS A 156 20.67 9.44 -2.77
N LYS A 157 20.45 8.22 -2.25
CA LYS A 157 19.83 7.13 -3.02
C LYS A 157 18.36 6.86 -2.63
N PHE A 158 17.84 7.53 -1.61
CA PHE A 158 16.41 7.41 -1.30
C PHE A 158 15.57 8.02 -2.42
N VAL A 159 14.44 7.40 -2.67
CA VAL A 159 13.46 7.83 -3.66
C VAL A 159 12.22 8.33 -2.93
N THR A 160 11.55 9.32 -3.48
CA THR A 160 10.36 9.93 -2.91
C THR A 160 9.22 9.88 -3.92
N ARG A 161 8.01 10.22 -3.49
CA ARG A 161 6.84 10.43 -4.38
C ARG A 161 7.09 11.57 -5.37
N SER A 162 7.90 12.56 -4.99
CA SER A 162 8.31 13.66 -5.85
C SER A 162 9.58 13.32 -6.64
N GLY A 163 9.78 13.97 -7.79
CA GLY A 163 11.01 13.84 -8.58
C GLY A 163 10.81 13.29 -9.99
N ALA A 164 9.59 12.84 -10.33
CA ALA A 164 9.23 12.51 -11.71
C ALA A 164 9.42 13.72 -12.64
N LYS A 165 9.75 13.47 -13.91
CA LYS A 165 10.01 14.49 -14.91
C LYS A 165 9.17 14.30 -16.16
N ASP A 166 8.93 15.38 -16.88
CA ASP A 166 8.27 15.30 -18.19
C ASP A 166 8.99 14.32 -19.11
N GLY A 167 8.25 13.38 -19.67
CA GLY A 167 8.77 12.32 -20.53
C GLY A 167 9.26 11.06 -19.80
N ASP A 168 9.27 11.03 -18.46
CA ASP A 168 9.53 9.81 -17.73
C ASP A 168 8.42 8.78 -18.01
N ILE A 169 8.77 7.50 -17.94
CA ILE A 169 7.81 6.40 -18.07
C ILE A 169 7.35 5.93 -16.69
N LEU A 170 6.07 5.63 -16.58
CA LEU A 170 5.46 5.04 -15.39
C LEU A 170 5.50 3.53 -15.50
N VAL A 171 5.96 2.88 -14.45
CA VAL A 171 6.16 1.43 -14.36
C VAL A 171 5.52 0.92 -13.07
N VAL A 172 4.95 -0.28 -13.14
CA VAL A 172 4.46 -1.02 -11.96
C VAL A 172 5.09 -2.41 -11.92
N SER A 173 5.27 -2.93 -10.72
CA SER A 173 5.63 -4.33 -10.50
C SER A 173 4.39 -5.23 -10.46
N GLY A 174 4.56 -6.54 -10.64
CA GLY A 174 3.55 -7.58 -10.46
C GLY A 174 2.24 -7.34 -11.19
N ASP A 175 1.13 -7.58 -10.50
CA ASP A 175 -0.25 -7.38 -10.98
C ASP A 175 -1.14 -6.80 -9.87
N LEU A 176 -2.30 -6.28 -10.24
CA LEU A 176 -3.15 -5.43 -9.41
C LEU A 176 -4.58 -5.96 -9.30
N GLY A 177 -5.25 -5.56 -8.22
CA GLY A 177 -6.65 -5.85 -7.94
C GLY A 177 -6.90 -7.24 -7.33
N GLY A 178 -5.85 -8.08 -7.20
CA GLY A 178 -5.96 -9.41 -6.63
C GLY A 178 -6.35 -9.39 -5.16
N SER A 179 -5.78 -8.49 -4.39
CA SER A 179 -6.08 -8.32 -2.97
C SER A 179 -7.54 -7.92 -2.75
N TYR A 180 -8.02 -6.91 -3.48
CA TYR A 180 -9.41 -6.46 -3.40
C TYR A 180 -10.40 -7.58 -3.76
N MET A 181 -10.15 -8.34 -4.81
CA MET A 181 -11.03 -9.46 -5.17
C MET A 181 -10.99 -10.57 -4.13
N GLY A 182 -9.84 -10.79 -3.47
CA GLY A 182 -9.74 -11.67 -2.32
C GLY A 182 -10.61 -11.22 -1.15
N LEU A 183 -10.62 -9.93 -0.85
CA LEU A 183 -11.52 -9.34 0.15
C LEU A 183 -13.00 -9.56 -0.21
N GLN A 184 -13.39 -9.31 -1.47
CA GLN A 184 -14.77 -9.51 -1.92
C GLN A 184 -15.24 -10.97 -1.72
N VAL A 185 -14.37 -11.94 -2.02
CA VAL A 185 -14.66 -13.36 -1.79
C VAL A 185 -14.84 -13.62 -0.29
N LEU A 186 -13.93 -13.17 0.55
CA LEU A 186 -13.98 -13.39 2.00
C LEU A 186 -15.22 -12.77 2.64
N GLU A 187 -15.60 -11.55 2.26
CA GLU A 187 -16.81 -10.89 2.77
C GLU A 187 -18.10 -11.59 2.30
N ARG A 188 -18.15 -12.07 1.06
CA ARG A 188 -19.27 -12.88 0.57
C ARG A 188 -19.42 -14.16 1.39
N GLU A 189 -18.34 -14.93 1.55
CA GLU A 189 -18.37 -16.21 2.25
C GLU A 189 -18.68 -16.04 3.73
N LYS A 190 -18.19 -14.96 4.37
CA LYS A 190 -18.58 -14.57 5.72
C LYS A 190 -20.08 -14.36 5.80
N SER A 191 -20.67 -13.58 4.88
CA SER A 191 -22.10 -13.29 4.85
C SER A 191 -22.94 -14.57 4.67
N VAL A 192 -22.48 -15.50 3.82
CA VAL A 192 -23.13 -16.82 3.64
C VAL A 192 -23.06 -17.66 4.91
N PHE A 193 -21.88 -17.71 5.55
CA PHE A 193 -21.69 -18.47 6.79
C PHE A 193 -22.52 -17.91 7.95
N GLU A 194 -22.66 -16.61 8.08
CA GLU A 194 -23.51 -15.97 9.12
C GLU A 194 -24.99 -16.40 9.00
N VAL A 195 -25.49 -16.58 7.77
CA VAL A 195 -26.88 -17.05 7.52
C VAL A 195 -27.00 -18.57 7.69
N ASN A 196 -25.97 -19.33 7.29
CA ASN A 196 -25.96 -20.78 7.37
C ASN A 196 -24.62 -21.33 7.88
N PRO A 197 -24.40 -21.38 9.21
CA PRO A 197 -23.15 -21.83 9.82
C PRO A 197 -22.76 -23.29 9.53
N ASN A 198 -23.65 -24.09 8.98
CA ASN A 198 -23.39 -25.48 8.59
C ASN A 198 -22.79 -25.58 7.18
N SER A 199 -22.80 -24.49 6.40
CA SER A 199 -22.18 -24.44 5.09
C SER A 199 -20.69 -24.08 5.26
N GLN A 200 -19.80 -25.00 4.87
CA GLN A 200 -18.38 -24.71 4.82
C GLN A 200 -18.05 -24.14 3.44
N PRO A 201 -17.43 -22.94 3.36
CA PRO A 201 -17.08 -22.36 2.06
C PRO A 201 -15.97 -23.18 1.39
N ASP A 202 -16.10 -23.40 0.09
CA ASP A 202 -14.99 -23.91 -0.73
C ASP A 202 -14.22 -22.70 -1.33
N LEU A 203 -13.04 -22.46 -0.80
CA LEU A 203 -12.18 -21.35 -1.19
C LEU A 203 -11.08 -21.76 -2.18
N SER A 204 -11.07 -23.01 -2.64
CA SER A 204 -9.97 -23.58 -3.44
C SER A 204 -9.74 -22.84 -4.76
N GLU A 205 -10.80 -22.39 -5.41
CA GLU A 205 -10.72 -21.65 -6.70
C GLU A 205 -10.28 -20.19 -6.52
N TYR A 206 -10.31 -19.65 -5.30
CA TYR A 206 -9.97 -18.25 -4.99
C TYR A 206 -8.60 -18.09 -4.33
N THR A 207 -7.82 -19.16 -4.25
CA THR A 207 -6.57 -19.22 -3.46
C THR A 207 -5.63 -18.05 -3.79
N TYR A 208 -5.48 -17.71 -5.08
CA TYR A 208 -4.62 -16.60 -5.51
C TYR A 208 -5.06 -15.27 -4.89
N CYS A 209 -6.30 -14.87 -5.10
CA CYS A 209 -6.81 -13.58 -4.62
C CYS A 209 -6.86 -13.51 -3.08
N ILE A 210 -7.28 -14.61 -2.44
CA ILE A 210 -7.30 -14.71 -0.97
C ILE A 210 -5.88 -14.60 -0.39
N GLN A 211 -4.90 -15.23 -1.01
CA GLN A 211 -3.51 -15.13 -0.56
C GLN A 211 -2.99 -13.70 -0.70
N ARG A 212 -3.31 -13.00 -1.80
CA ARG A 212 -2.96 -11.59 -2.00
C ARG A 212 -3.51 -10.72 -0.87
N GLN A 213 -4.73 -10.98 -0.41
CA GLN A 213 -5.39 -10.22 0.66
C GLN A 213 -4.86 -10.57 2.06
N LEU A 214 -4.76 -11.86 2.38
CA LEU A 214 -4.44 -12.31 3.74
C LEU A 214 -2.94 -12.31 4.05
N LYS A 215 -2.10 -12.51 3.05
CA LYS A 215 -0.65 -12.63 3.18
C LYS A 215 0.04 -11.94 2.00
N PRO A 216 -0.05 -10.60 1.91
CA PRO A 216 0.66 -9.86 0.87
C PRO A 216 2.18 -9.99 1.01
N GLU A 217 2.90 -9.67 -0.06
CA GLU A 217 4.36 -9.70 -0.09
C GLU A 217 4.90 -8.32 -0.49
N ALA A 218 5.78 -7.75 0.31
CA ALA A 218 6.50 -6.52 -0.04
C ALA A 218 7.63 -6.80 -1.03
N ARG A 219 7.81 -5.96 -2.01
CA ARG A 219 8.57 -6.22 -3.24
C ARG A 219 10.07 -5.91 -3.11
N LYS A 220 10.77 -6.60 -2.18
CA LYS A 220 12.25 -6.53 -2.07
C LYS A 220 12.98 -6.97 -3.33
N ASP A 221 12.38 -7.88 -4.10
CA ASP A 221 12.90 -8.37 -5.37
C ASP A 221 12.98 -7.27 -6.43
N ILE A 222 12.01 -6.36 -6.44
CA ILE A 222 11.93 -5.23 -7.35
C ILE A 222 13.03 -4.21 -7.06
N VAL A 223 13.22 -3.83 -5.78
CA VAL A 223 14.30 -2.90 -5.38
C VAL A 223 15.66 -3.49 -5.74
N LYS A 224 15.85 -4.80 -5.48
CA LYS A 224 17.06 -5.51 -5.89
C LYS A 224 17.26 -5.52 -7.41
N ALA A 225 16.22 -5.83 -8.18
CA ALA A 225 16.30 -5.86 -9.64
C ALA A 225 16.62 -4.47 -10.24
N LEU A 226 16.10 -3.40 -9.64
CA LEU A 226 16.43 -2.02 -10.04
C LEU A 226 17.90 -1.68 -9.76
N ASP A 227 18.43 -2.08 -8.59
CA ASP A 227 19.84 -1.87 -8.24
C ASP A 227 20.78 -2.70 -9.15
N ASP A 228 20.45 -3.97 -9.40
CA ASP A 228 21.19 -4.86 -10.32
C ASP A 228 21.26 -4.31 -11.77
N MET A 229 20.23 -3.55 -12.19
CA MET A 229 20.19 -2.88 -13.50
C MET A 229 20.82 -1.48 -13.51
N ASP A 230 21.33 -0.99 -12.37
CA ASP A 230 21.76 0.40 -12.18
C ASP A 230 20.67 1.41 -12.60
N ILE A 231 19.47 1.22 -12.08
CA ILE A 231 18.32 2.10 -12.30
C ILE A 231 17.88 2.66 -10.96
N LEU A 232 18.05 3.95 -10.76
CA LEU A 232 17.43 4.68 -9.66
C LEU A 232 16.13 5.30 -10.19
N PRO A 233 14.94 4.95 -9.62
CA PRO A 233 13.68 5.60 -9.96
C PRO A 233 13.73 7.11 -9.74
N THR A 234 12.99 7.85 -10.54
CA THR A 234 12.87 9.31 -10.38
C THR A 234 11.80 9.67 -9.35
N SER A 235 10.77 8.83 -9.18
CA SER A 235 9.82 8.83 -8.06
C SER A 235 9.31 7.41 -7.83
N MET A 236 8.82 7.11 -6.62
CA MET A 236 8.29 5.79 -6.27
C MET A 236 7.30 5.89 -5.12
N ILE A 237 6.34 4.97 -5.10
CA ILE A 237 5.33 4.74 -4.07
C ILE A 237 4.93 3.27 -4.12
N ASP A 238 4.46 2.68 -3.02
CA ASP A 238 3.78 1.38 -3.06
C ASP A 238 2.27 1.57 -3.31
N ILE A 239 1.59 0.50 -3.69
CA ILE A 239 0.14 0.52 -3.97
C ILE A 239 -0.60 -0.07 -2.77
N SER A 240 -1.04 0.82 -1.87
CA SER A 240 -1.81 0.51 -0.68
C SER A 240 -3.30 0.82 -0.82
N ASP A 241 -3.68 1.94 -1.47
CA ASP A 241 -5.06 2.41 -1.58
C ASP A 241 -5.65 2.21 -2.98
N GLY A 242 -4.84 1.77 -3.93
CA GLY A 242 -5.20 1.51 -5.32
C GLY A 242 -4.47 2.41 -6.31
N LEU A 243 -4.28 1.87 -7.52
CA LEU A 243 -3.47 2.52 -8.55
C LEU A 243 -3.88 3.96 -8.84
N SER A 244 -5.18 4.29 -8.78
CA SER A 244 -5.67 5.65 -9.03
C SER A 244 -5.18 6.65 -7.98
N THR A 245 -5.20 6.27 -6.72
CA THR A 245 -4.74 7.09 -5.59
C THR A 245 -3.25 7.35 -5.71
N GLU A 246 -2.45 6.30 -5.96
CA GLU A 246 -0.99 6.42 -6.03
C GLU A 246 -0.53 7.21 -7.27
N ILE A 247 -1.23 7.09 -8.39
CA ILE A 247 -1.00 7.97 -9.56
C ILE A 247 -1.22 9.43 -9.19
N ASN A 248 -2.28 9.73 -8.44
CA ASN A 248 -2.57 11.10 -8.03
C ASN A 248 -1.53 11.63 -7.01
N HIS A 249 -1.00 10.76 -6.14
CA HIS A 249 0.08 11.12 -5.23
C HIS A 249 1.37 11.45 -6.00
N LEU A 250 1.83 10.58 -6.91
CA LEU A 250 3.03 10.84 -7.72
C LEU A 250 2.88 12.10 -8.59
N SER A 251 1.70 12.26 -9.20
CA SER A 251 1.36 13.42 -10.02
C SER A 251 1.42 14.73 -9.24
N SER A 252 0.73 14.77 -8.10
CA SER A 252 0.65 15.97 -7.25
C SER A 252 2.00 16.33 -6.62
N SER A 253 2.77 15.32 -6.18
CA SER A 253 4.09 15.52 -5.57
C SER A 253 5.14 16.00 -6.57
N SER A 254 4.98 15.68 -7.85
CA SER A 254 5.92 16.05 -8.93
C SER A 254 5.43 17.20 -9.82
N ASP A 255 4.24 17.72 -9.60
CA ASP A 255 3.56 18.75 -10.42
C ASP A 255 3.49 18.39 -11.93
N LEU A 256 3.09 17.14 -12.19
CA LEU A 256 2.97 16.57 -13.53
C LEU A 256 1.57 15.99 -13.74
N SER A 257 1.22 15.70 -15.00
CA SER A 257 0.09 14.84 -15.35
C SER A 257 0.61 13.45 -15.70
N ILE A 258 -0.09 12.40 -15.30
CA ILE A 258 0.25 11.01 -15.61
C ILE A 258 -0.81 10.44 -16.55
N HIS A 259 -0.36 9.88 -17.66
CA HIS A 259 -1.20 9.22 -18.64
C HIS A 259 -0.87 7.73 -18.68
N ILE A 260 -1.87 6.88 -18.44
CA ILE A 260 -1.74 5.42 -18.52
C ILE A 260 -2.61 4.84 -19.62
N TYR A 261 -2.34 3.58 -20.00
CA TYR A 261 -3.12 2.82 -20.96
C TYR A 261 -3.80 1.65 -20.26
N GLU A 262 -5.10 1.51 -20.46
CA GLU A 262 -5.93 0.47 -19.85
C GLU A 262 -5.38 -0.94 -20.16
N ASP A 263 -5.04 -1.21 -21.42
CA ASP A 263 -4.48 -2.49 -21.88
C ASP A 263 -3.08 -2.83 -21.32
N LYS A 264 -2.45 -1.88 -20.60
CA LYS A 264 -1.16 -2.06 -19.97
C LYS A 264 -1.25 -2.34 -18.47
N ILE A 265 -2.42 -2.18 -17.85
CA ILE A 265 -2.61 -2.50 -16.43
C ILE A 265 -2.48 -4.03 -16.28
N PRO A 266 -1.51 -4.50 -15.48
CA PRO A 266 -1.34 -5.93 -15.27
C PRO A 266 -2.42 -6.43 -14.29
N ILE A 267 -3.20 -7.41 -14.73
CA ILE A 267 -4.24 -8.06 -13.93
C ILE A 267 -4.11 -9.56 -14.19
N ALA A 268 -3.94 -10.34 -13.12
CA ALA A 268 -3.81 -11.79 -13.21
C ALA A 268 -5.10 -12.44 -13.76
N GLU A 269 -4.97 -13.55 -14.47
CA GLU A 269 -6.13 -14.27 -15.02
C GLU A 269 -7.06 -14.80 -13.92
N GLU A 270 -6.48 -15.18 -12.76
CA GLU A 270 -7.22 -15.57 -11.56
C GLU A 270 -8.08 -14.41 -11.05
N THR A 271 -7.52 -13.20 -11.00
CA THR A 271 -8.24 -11.99 -10.60
C THR A 271 -9.38 -11.67 -11.57
N LYS A 272 -9.14 -11.78 -12.89
CA LYS A 272 -10.18 -11.55 -13.92
C LYS A 272 -11.35 -12.50 -13.77
N LYS A 273 -11.09 -13.80 -13.54
CA LYS A 273 -12.13 -14.81 -13.32
C LYS A 273 -13.03 -14.44 -12.13
N VAL A 274 -12.42 -14.04 -11.01
CA VAL A 274 -13.18 -13.62 -9.84
C VAL A 274 -13.96 -12.33 -10.12
N CYS A 275 -13.38 -11.38 -10.85
CA CYS A 275 -14.08 -10.17 -11.28
C CYS A 275 -15.33 -10.50 -12.12
N ASP A 276 -15.19 -11.41 -13.10
CA ASP A 276 -16.31 -11.84 -13.97
C ASP A 276 -17.44 -12.47 -13.14
N GLU A 277 -17.10 -13.32 -12.17
CA GLU A 277 -18.09 -13.95 -11.27
C GLU A 277 -18.84 -12.91 -10.42
N PHE A 278 -18.14 -11.88 -9.93
CA PHE A 278 -18.74 -10.81 -9.11
C PHE A 278 -19.37 -9.68 -9.95
N GLY A 279 -19.27 -9.72 -11.29
CA GLY A 279 -19.74 -8.65 -12.15
C GLY A 279 -18.97 -7.33 -11.97
N ILE A 280 -17.71 -7.40 -11.51
CA ILE A 280 -16.83 -6.25 -11.28
C ILE A 280 -15.91 -6.10 -12.48
N ASN A 281 -15.76 -4.88 -13.01
CA ASN A 281 -14.78 -4.62 -14.07
C ASN A 281 -13.34 -4.78 -13.50
N PRO A 282 -12.49 -5.65 -14.10
CA PRO A 282 -11.13 -5.86 -13.63
C PRO A 282 -10.27 -4.57 -13.55
N THR A 283 -10.48 -3.65 -14.51
CA THR A 283 -9.79 -2.35 -14.49
C THR A 283 -10.18 -1.52 -13.25
N VAL A 284 -11.46 -1.56 -12.85
CA VAL A 284 -11.93 -0.87 -11.65
C VAL A 284 -11.34 -1.50 -10.39
N ALA A 285 -11.27 -2.83 -10.32
CA ALA A 285 -10.62 -3.53 -9.20
C ALA A 285 -9.14 -3.13 -9.07
N ALA A 286 -8.40 -3.04 -10.18
CA ALA A 286 -6.99 -2.64 -10.17
C ALA A 286 -6.79 -1.15 -9.84
N LEU A 287 -7.69 -0.26 -10.29
CA LEU A 287 -7.59 1.17 -10.04
C LEU A 287 -7.90 1.54 -8.59
N ASN A 288 -8.89 0.90 -7.98
CA ASN A 288 -9.47 1.37 -6.71
C ASN A 288 -9.41 0.32 -5.58
N GLY A 289 -8.89 -0.87 -5.84
CA GLY A 289 -8.95 -1.99 -4.90
C GLY A 289 -8.02 -1.88 -3.69
N GLY A 290 -6.80 -1.45 -3.88
CA GLY A 290 -5.79 -1.33 -2.83
C GLY A 290 -5.23 -2.65 -2.28
N GLU A 291 -4.36 -2.52 -1.30
CA GLU A 291 -3.65 -3.59 -0.56
C GLU A 291 -2.85 -4.57 -1.44
N ASP A 292 -2.45 -4.15 -2.65
CA ASP A 292 -1.62 -4.97 -3.55
C ASP A 292 -0.14 -4.97 -3.16
N TYR A 293 0.34 -3.90 -2.50
CA TYR A 293 1.73 -3.69 -2.05
C TYR A 293 2.77 -3.89 -3.16
N GLU A 294 2.37 -3.64 -4.40
CA GLU A 294 3.25 -3.53 -5.55
C GLU A 294 3.92 -2.16 -5.58
N LEU A 295 5.05 -2.03 -6.26
CA LEU A 295 5.74 -0.74 -6.40
C LEU A 295 5.35 -0.05 -7.70
N LEU A 296 4.88 1.19 -7.59
CA LEU A 296 4.61 2.10 -8.69
C LEU A 296 5.72 3.16 -8.74
N PHE A 297 6.41 3.29 -9.86
CA PHE A 297 7.54 4.19 -9.95
C PHE A 297 7.74 4.79 -11.34
N THR A 298 8.47 5.88 -11.38
CA THR A 298 8.84 6.52 -12.65
C THR A 298 10.34 6.38 -12.89
N ILE A 299 10.71 6.24 -14.15
CA ILE A 299 12.10 6.20 -14.59
C ILE A 299 12.32 7.06 -15.84
N SER A 300 13.54 7.53 -16.01
CA SER A 300 13.93 8.20 -17.25
C SER A 300 13.73 7.31 -18.47
N LYS A 301 13.19 7.88 -19.55
CA LYS A 301 12.92 7.20 -20.82
C LYS A 301 14.12 6.42 -21.38
N LYS A 302 15.37 6.85 -21.08
CA LYS A 302 16.58 6.13 -21.51
C LYS A 302 16.68 4.70 -20.99
N ASN A 303 16.05 4.40 -19.84
CA ASN A 303 16.04 3.10 -19.19
C ASN A 303 14.89 2.18 -19.68
N SER A 304 14.00 2.67 -20.56
CA SER A 304 12.79 1.95 -20.99
C SER A 304 13.07 0.56 -21.54
N LYS A 305 14.15 0.41 -22.33
CA LYS A 305 14.52 -0.89 -22.92
C LYS A 305 14.95 -1.93 -21.86
N LYS A 306 15.62 -1.49 -20.80
CA LYS A 306 16.03 -2.39 -19.70
C LYS A 306 14.79 -2.95 -18.98
N ILE A 307 13.81 -2.08 -18.71
CA ILE A 307 12.55 -2.45 -18.05
C ILE A 307 11.68 -3.32 -18.95
N ALA A 308 11.51 -2.98 -20.23
CA ALA A 308 10.64 -3.71 -21.15
C ALA A 308 11.04 -5.18 -21.36
N ASN A 309 12.31 -5.52 -21.15
CA ASN A 309 12.83 -6.89 -21.30
C ASN A 309 12.76 -7.71 -20.01
N ASN A 310 12.24 -7.16 -18.91
CA ASN A 310 12.17 -7.85 -17.62
C ASN A 310 10.70 -8.11 -17.24
N SER A 311 10.36 -9.36 -16.99
CA SER A 311 9.00 -9.79 -16.68
C SER A 311 8.45 -9.28 -15.34
N LEU A 312 9.33 -8.82 -14.44
CA LEU A 312 8.94 -8.24 -13.15
C LEU A 312 8.22 -6.88 -13.27
N PHE A 313 8.33 -6.24 -14.44
CA PHE A 313 7.87 -4.86 -14.64
C PHE A 313 6.86 -4.74 -15.77
N ARG A 314 5.92 -3.81 -15.62
CA ARG A 314 4.99 -3.40 -16.68
C ARG A 314 5.02 -1.88 -16.85
N ILE A 315 5.23 -1.43 -18.09
CA ILE A 315 5.14 -0.02 -18.42
C ILE A 315 3.67 0.33 -18.59
N LEU A 316 3.14 1.17 -17.70
CA LEU A 316 1.75 1.62 -17.74
C LEU A 316 1.52 2.81 -18.66
N GLY A 317 2.49 3.73 -18.72
CA GLY A 317 2.31 4.99 -19.41
C GLY A 317 3.49 5.95 -19.23
N SER A 318 3.20 7.24 -19.16
CA SER A 318 4.24 8.28 -19.08
C SER A 318 3.78 9.53 -18.35
N CYS A 319 4.75 10.23 -17.77
CA CYS A 319 4.59 11.56 -17.21
C CYS A 319 4.57 12.63 -18.29
N LYS A 320 3.74 13.64 -18.12
CA LYS A 320 3.59 14.79 -19.02
C LYS A 320 3.65 16.07 -18.22
N LYS A 321 4.18 17.13 -18.82
CA LYS A 321 4.10 18.46 -18.24
C LYS A 321 2.64 18.78 -17.88
N LYS A 322 2.42 19.27 -16.67
CA LYS A 322 1.06 19.52 -16.16
C LYS A 322 0.32 20.51 -17.06
N LYS A 323 -0.69 20.03 -17.74
CA LYS A 323 -1.62 20.82 -18.56
C LYS A 323 -3.06 20.40 -18.32
N ASN A 324 -3.27 19.14 -17.91
CA ASN A 324 -4.57 18.50 -17.72
C ASN A 324 -4.49 17.57 -16.50
N ASP A 325 -5.62 16.98 -16.15
CA ASP A 325 -5.68 15.95 -15.11
C ASP A 325 -5.01 14.65 -15.54
N ASN A 326 -4.78 13.76 -14.59
CA ASN A 326 -4.34 12.39 -14.87
C ASN A 326 -5.41 11.67 -15.66
N CYS A 327 -5.01 10.86 -16.65
CA CYS A 327 -5.99 10.15 -17.45
C CYS A 327 -5.55 8.73 -17.82
N MET A 328 -6.54 7.86 -17.95
CA MET A 328 -6.43 6.55 -18.57
C MET A 328 -6.93 6.61 -20.00
N ILE A 329 -6.18 6.03 -20.93
CA ILE A 329 -6.55 5.86 -22.32
C ILE A 329 -7.07 4.43 -22.49
N THR A 330 -8.36 4.31 -22.81
CA THR A 330 -8.99 3.00 -23.00
C THR A 330 -8.50 2.31 -24.25
N SER A 331 -8.81 1.02 -24.39
CA SER A 331 -8.51 0.21 -25.58
C SER A 331 -9.11 0.76 -26.89
N ILE A 332 -10.20 1.54 -26.79
CA ILE A 332 -10.84 2.23 -27.93
C ILE A 332 -10.35 3.67 -28.12
N GLY A 333 -9.33 4.11 -27.36
CA GLY A 333 -8.73 5.44 -27.47
C GLY A 333 -9.47 6.57 -26.73
N GLN A 334 -10.50 6.26 -25.94
CA GLN A 334 -11.19 7.25 -25.11
C GLN A 334 -10.30 7.64 -23.91
N LYS A 335 -10.31 8.93 -23.56
CA LYS A 335 -9.64 9.43 -22.36
C LYS A 335 -10.65 9.50 -21.21
N ILE A 336 -10.30 8.86 -20.10
CA ILE A 336 -11.06 8.89 -18.86
C ILE A 336 -10.17 9.52 -17.79
N ASN A 337 -10.67 10.53 -17.07
CA ASN A 337 -9.94 11.13 -15.96
C ASN A 337 -9.80 10.12 -14.82
N ILE A 338 -8.63 10.05 -14.23
CA ILE A 338 -8.35 9.22 -13.06
C ILE A 338 -8.72 10.05 -11.83
N SER A 339 -9.91 9.77 -11.26
CA SER A 339 -10.31 10.25 -9.94
C SER A 339 -9.70 9.36 -8.86
N SER A 340 -9.43 9.92 -7.68
CA SER A 340 -8.98 9.14 -6.53
C SER A 340 -10.21 8.65 -5.76
N ASP A 341 -10.72 7.49 -6.16
CA ASP A 341 -11.83 6.81 -5.47
C ASP A 341 -11.32 5.57 -4.70
N GLY A 342 -10.03 5.57 -4.32
CA GLY A 342 -9.42 4.53 -3.51
C GLY A 342 -9.95 4.50 -2.07
N TRP A 343 -9.46 3.55 -1.29
CA TRP A 343 -9.89 3.38 0.10
C TRP A 343 -9.66 4.65 0.94
N ASP A 344 -10.64 5.00 1.78
CA ASP A 344 -10.57 6.11 2.72
C ASP A 344 -11.22 5.66 4.04
N PRO A 345 -10.50 5.67 5.18
CA PRO A 345 -10.99 5.16 6.46
C PRO A 345 -12.20 5.92 7.01
N PHE A 346 -12.46 7.13 6.54
CA PHE A 346 -13.53 8.00 7.03
C PHE A 346 -14.72 8.10 6.05
N ASN A 347 -14.58 7.60 4.82
CA ASN A 347 -15.67 7.52 3.83
C ASN A 347 -16.06 6.05 3.65
N LYS A 348 -17.20 5.66 4.22
CA LYS A 348 -17.82 4.33 4.05
C LYS A 348 -18.99 4.40 3.08
#